data_7ab74b3e717a7fd6ce7df8c1d024e14e
#
_entry.id   7ab74b3e717a7fd6ce7df8c1d024e14e
#
_cell.length_a   1.000
_cell.length_b   1.000
_cell.length_c   1.000
_cell.angle_alpha   90.00
_cell.angle_beta   90.00
_cell.angle_gamma   90.00
#
_symmetry.space_group_name_H-M   'P 1'
#
loop_
_entity.id
_entity.type
_entity.pdbx_description
1 polymer ?
#
loop_
_entity_poly.entity_id
_entity_poly.type
_entity_poly.pdbx_seq_one_letter_code
_entity_poly.pdbx_strand_id
1 'polypeptide(L)'
;MAAMVELDDVGKVYGAGETEVRALDGVTLAVAEGEFVAVRGPSGCGKSTLLHLAGGLEHPTTGRVRMAGHDLQEVGAVELARIRRRDVGFVFQRLNLVAAMTAIENVMLPLELDGAPPRRARAKAAAALAAVGIDQGLNRYPDDVSGGQQQRIAIARAIVGERRLLLADEPTGSLDSITGDAVIELLASLPEVAGTAVVLVTHEPRYASWADRVVSLRDGVVVDQTPAPRGDTELPATASTTVTAR
;
A
#
# COMPACT_ATOMS: atom_id res chain seq x y z
N MET A 1 -18.42 6.70 9.12
CA MET A 1 -17.94 5.88 7.99
C MET A 1 -17.51 4.54 8.54
N ALA A 2 -17.68 3.45 7.80
CA ALA A 2 -17.20 2.14 8.24
C ALA A 2 -15.67 2.14 8.23
N ALA A 3 -15.04 1.47 9.20
CA ALA A 3 -13.60 1.33 9.21
C ALA A 3 -13.19 0.21 8.23
N MET A 4 -12.19 0.50 7.40
CA MET A 4 -11.56 -0.49 6.53
C MET A 4 -10.58 -1.37 7.32
N VAL A 5 -9.82 -0.76 8.24
CA VAL A 5 -8.91 -1.44 9.16
C VAL A 5 -9.08 -0.88 10.56
N GLU A 6 -9.12 -1.77 11.55
CA GLU A 6 -9.13 -1.43 12.97
C GLU A 6 -8.05 -2.27 13.69
N LEU A 7 -7.17 -1.61 14.38
CA LEU A 7 -6.28 -2.18 15.38
C LEU A 7 -6.79 -1.75 16.76
N ASP A 8 -7.07 -2.70 17.63
CA ASP A 8 -7.61 -2.46 18.98
C ASP A 8 -6.66 -3.04 20.02
N ASP A 9 -5.95 -2.17 20.72
CA ASP A 9 -4.95 -2.49 21.76
C ASP A 9 -3.90 -3.53 21.28
N VAL A 10 -3.41 -3.35 20.05
CA VAL A 10 -2.57 -4.32 19.36
C VAL A 10 -1.13 -4.26 19.85
N GLY A 11 -0.64 -5.39 20.38
CA GLY A 11 0.76 -5.63 20.68
C GLY A 11 1.37 -6.70 19.78
N LYS A 12 2.65 -6.53 19.45
CA LYS A 12 3.43 -7.52 18.69
C LYS A 12 4.80 -7.70 19.30
N VAL A 13 5.10 -8.94 19.67
CA VAL A 13 6.38 -9.34 20.22
C VAL A 13 7.00 -10.40 19.30
N TYR A 14 8.27 -10.23 18.99
CA TYR A 14 9.10 -11.21 18.25
C TYR A 14 10.14 -11.81 19.18
N GLY A 15 10.53 -13.05 18.91
CA GLY A 15 11.49 -13.77 19.73
C GLY A 15 10.91 -14.29 21.06
N ALA A 16 11.79 -14.74 21.94
CA ALA A 16 11.46 -15.20 23.27
C ALA A 16 12.66 -15.02 24.22
N GLY A 17 12.39 -14.80 25.51
CA GLY A 17 13.43 -14.65 26.54
C GLY A 17 14.34 -13.44 26.27
N GLU A 18 15.65 -13.64 26.30
CA GLU A 18 16.64 -12.55 26.11
C GLU A 18 16.64 -11.92 24.71
N THR A 19 16.02 -12.57 23.72
CA THR A 19 15.90 -12.05 22.34
C THR A 19 14.54 -11.45 22.04
N GLU A 20 13.71 -11.23 23.06
CA GLU A 20 12.39 -10.64 22.91
C GLU A 20 12.48 -9.19 22.46
N VAL A 21 11.77 -8.87 21.36
CA VAL A 21 11.64 -7.52 20.83
C VAL A 21 10.18 -7.17 20.73
N ARG A 22 9.74 -6.17 21.48
CA ARG A 22 8.38 -5.63 21.39
C ARG A 22 8.34 -4.60 20.27
N ALA A 23 7.77 -4.99 19.13
CA ALA A 23 7.68 -4.16 17.95
C ALA A 23 6.48 -3.20 17.98
N LEU A 24 5.36 -3.63 18.59
CA LEU A 24 4.20 -2.78 18.89
C LEU A 24 3.71 -3.02 20.31
N ASP A 25 3.20 -1.97 20.96
CA ASP A 25 2.73 -1.98 22.33
C ASP A 25 1.43 -1.17 22.48
N GLY A 26 0.29 -1.87 22.55
CA GLY A 26 -1.02 -1.27 22.75
C GLY A 26 -1.47 -0.30 21.65
N VAL A 27 -1.16 -0.59 20.39
CA VAL A 27 -1.52 0.28 19.26
C VAL A 27 -3.02 0.22 18.99
N THR A 28 -3.68 1.39 19.06
CA THR A 28 -5.07 1.57 18.65
C THR A 28 -5.12 2.55 17.48
N LEU A 29 -5.61 2.07 16.34
CA LEU A 29 -5.69 2.81 15.08
C LEU A 29 -6.87 2.31 14.26
N ALA A 30 -7.70 3.23 13.77
CA ALA A 30 -8.73 2.93 12.77
C ALA A 30 -8.44 3.70 11.49
N VAL A 31 -8.63 3.08 10.34
CA VAL A 31 -8.54 3.69 9.01
C VAL A 31 -9.90 3.51 8.34
N ALA A 32 -10.53 4.61 7.94
CA ALA A 32 -11.84 4.57 7.29
C ALA A 32 -11.74 4.11 5.83
N GLU A 33 -12.87 3.65 5.26
CA GLU A 33 -12.96 3.42 3.82
C GLU A 33 -12.70 4.73 3.06
N GLY A 34 -11.84 4.70 2.05
CA GLY A 34 -11.46 5.88 1.27
C GLY A 34 -10.65 6.92 2.05
N GLU A 35 -10.03 6.57 3.18
CA GLU A 35 -9.13 7.46 3.91
C GLU A 35 -7.68 7.23 3.48
N PHE A 36 -6.92 8.31 3.29
CA PHE A 36 -5.48 8.27 3.11
C PHE A 36 -4.76 8.61 4.42
N VAL A 37 -4.10 7.64 5.02
CA VAL A 37 -3.34 7.80 6.28
C VAL A 37 -1.85 7.66 6.01
N ALA A 38 -1.06 8.63 6.47
CA ALA A 38 0.40 8.51 6.51
C ALA A 38 0.88 8.09 7.90
N VAL A 39 1.75 7.08 7.96
CA VAL A 39 2.41 6.64 9.19
C VAL A 39 3.87 7.02 9.13
N ARG A 40 4.33 7.80 10.11
CA ARG A 40 5.73 8.25 10.22
C ARG A 40 6.35 7.83 11.55
N GLY A 41 7.68 7.81 11.61
CA GLY A 41 8.44 7.51 12.80
C GLY A 41 9.87 7.09 12.47
N PRO A 42 10.76 7.03 13.47
CA PRO A 42 12.15 6.60 13.28
C PRO A 42 12.23 5.17 12.69
N SER A 43 13.41 4.83 12.14
CA SER A 43 13.65 3.45 11.70
C SER A 43 13.54 2.49 12.90
N GLY A 44 12.95 1.32 12.68
CA GLY A 44 12.78 0.30 13.73
C GLY A 44 11.64 0.54 14.72
N CYS A 45 10.85 1.64 14.62
CA CYS A 45 9.78 1.93 15.57
C CYS A 45 8.49 1.11 15.38
N GLY A 46 8.45 0.12 14.46
CA GLY A 46 7.30 -0.79 14.29
C GLY A 46 6.40 -0.51 13.08
N LYS A 47 6.72 0.46 12.18
CA LYS A 47 5.86 0.83 11.03
C LYS A 47 5.54 -0.33 10.09
N SER A 48 6.55 -1.09 9.65
CA SER A 48 6.35 -2.26 8.79
C SER A 48 5.54 -3.35 9.50
N THR A 49 5.78 -3.56 10.80
CA THR A 49 4.99 -4.49 11.63
C THR A 49 3.52 -4.08 11.68
N LEU A 50 3.25 -2.78 11.84
CA LEU A 50 1.89 -2.24 11.81
C LEU A 50 1.21 -2.55 10.47
N LEU A 51 1.89 -2.31 9.34
CA LEU A 51 1.35 -2.65 8.01
C LEU A 51 1.12 -4.16 7.85
N HIS A 52 2.04 -5.02 8.32
CA HIS A 52 1.89 -6.47 8.23
C HIS A 52 0.68 -6.98 9.01
N LEU A 53 0.44 -6.43 10.20
CA LEU A 53 -0.74 -6.78 11.00
C LEU A 53 -2.02 -6.24 10.36
N ALA A 54 -2.03 -4.98 9.93
CA ALA A 54 -3.17 -4.35 9.26
C ALA A 54 -3.59 -5.11 7.99
N GLY A 55 -2.62 -5.66 7.25
CA GLY A 55 -2.86 -6.46 6.04
C GLY A 55 -3.03 -7.96 6.26
N GLY A 56 -3.04 -8.43 7.52
CA GLY A 56 -3.20 -9.84 7.85
C GLY A 56 -2.06 -10.74 7.36
N LEU A 57 -0.84 -10.20 7.21
CA LEU A 57 0.35 -10.99 6.90
C LEU A 57 0.89 -11.66 8.16
N GLU A 58 0.65 -11.05 9.32
CA GLU A 58 1.02 -11.55 10.63
C GLU A 58 -0.18 -11.46 11.59
N HIS A 59 -0.13 -12.24 12.67
CA HIS A 59 -1.07 -12.14 13.77
C HIS A 59 -0.48 -11.30 14.91
N PRO A 60 -1.30 -10.50 15.61
CA PRO A 60 -0.86 -9.79 16.81
C PRO A 60 -0.56 -10.79 17.93
N THR A 61 0.28 -10.39 18.88
CA THR A 61 0.52 -11.12 20.13
C THR A 61 -0.59 -10.86 21.13
N THR A 62 -1.07 -9.60 21.18
CA THR A 62 -2.20 -9.14 22.02
C THR A 62 -3.09 -8.20 21.21
N GLY A 63 -4.31 -7.99 21.69
CA GLY A 63 -5.27 -7.11 21.02
C GLY A 63 -5.94 -7.77 19.80
N ARG A 64 -6.63 -6.96 18.99
CA ARG A 64 -7.40 -7.45 17.84
C ARG A 64 -7.16 -6.61 16.60
N VAL A 65 -7.16 -7.28 15.44
CA VAL A 65 -7.11 -6.63 14.12
C VAL A 65 -8.35 -7.02 13.34
N ARG A 66 -9.11 -6.01 12.88
CA ARG A 66 -10.22 -6.21 11.95
C ARG A 66 -9.91 -5.55 10.62
N MET A 67 -10.33 -6.19 9.53
CA MET A 67 -10.20 -5.67 8.18
C MET A 67 -11.47 -5.97 7.40
N ALA A 68 -12.05 -4.94 6.77
CA ALA A 68 -13.31 -5.06 6.02
C ALA A 68 -14.44 -5.73 6.82
N GLY A 69 -14.49 -5.51 8.14
CA GLY A 69 -15.46 -6.11 9.05
C GLY A 69 -15.14 -7.53 9.53
N HIS A 70 -14.05 -8.16 9.05
CA HIS A 70 -13.60 -9.47 9.49
C HIS A 70 -12.58 -9.36 10.62
N ASP A 71 -12.76 -10.10 11.72
CA ASP A 71 -11.73 -10.29 12.74
C ASP A 71 -10.68 -11.27 12.19
N LEU A 72 -9.44 -10.77 12.00
CA LEU A 72 -8.39 -11.55 11.32
C LEU A 72 -7.87 -12.74 12.16
N GLN A 73 -8.13 -12.76 13.45
CA GLN A 73 -7.78 -13.88 14.32
C GLN A 73 -8.83 -15.02 14.28
N GLU A 74 -10.06 -14.70 13.90
CA GLU A 74 -11.16 -15.67 13.85
C GLU A 74 -11.33 -16.32 12.48
N VAL A 75 -10.82 -15.67 11.39
CA VAL A 75 -10.88 -16.25 10.05
C VAL A 75 -9.82 -17.34 9.84
N GLY A 76 -10.22 -18.44 9.20
CA GLY A 76 -9.28 -19.51 8.84
C GLY A 76 -8.27 -19.07 7.75
N ALA A 77 -7.14 -19.75 7.67
CA ALA A 77 -6.02 -19.39 6.78
C ALA A 77 -6.42 -19.25 5.30
N VAL A 78 -7.33 -20.09 4.81
CA VAL A 78 -7.82 -20.04 3.41
C VAL A 78 -8.61 -18.77 3.15
N GLU A 79 -9.52 -18.42 4.07
CA GLU A 79 -10.32 -17.21 3.97
C GLU A 79 -9.47 -15.96 4.12
N LEU A 80 -8.52 -15.94 5.07
CA LEU A 80 -7.56 -14.84 5.23
C LEU A 80 -6.73 -14.63 3.96
N ALA A 81 -6.28 -15.71 3.32
CA ALA A 81 -5.58 -15.63 2.03
C ALA A 81 -6.49 -15.06 0.91
N ARG A 82 -7.79 -15.41 0.93
CA ARG A 82 -8.78 -14.86 -0.03
C ARG A 82 -8.98 -13.37 0.19
N ILE A 83 -9.20 -12.93 1.43
CA ILE A 83 -9.36 -11.52 1.78
C ILE A 83 -8.12 -10.72 1.34
N ARG A 84 -6.92 -11.16 1.70
CA ARG A 84 -5.68 -10.48 1.26
C ARG A 84 -5.58 -10.37 -0.25
N ARG A 85 -5.86 -11.45 -0.97
CA ARG A 85 -5.75 -11.48 -2.43
C ARG A 85 -6.73 -10.53 -3.11
N ARG A 86 -7.95 -10.37 -2.58
CA ARG A 86 -9.02 -9.56 -3.17
C ARG A 86 -8.97 -8.10 -2.73
N ASP A 87 -8.86 -7.89 -1.43
CA ASP A 87 -9.11 -6.60 -0.83
C ASP A 87 -7.83 -5.79 -0.58
N VAL A 88 -6.64 -6.45 -0.46
CA VAL A 88 -5.39 -5.79 -0.08
C VAL A 88 -4.40 -5.71 -1.23
N GLY A 89 -3.91 -4.51 -1.50
CA GLY A 89 -2.69 -4.26 -2.26
C GLY A 89 -1.52 -4.02 -1.30
N PHE A 90 -0.37 -4.62 -1.59
CA PHE A 90 0.82 -4.44 -0.77
C PHE A 90 1.99 -3.96 -1.61
N VAL A 91 2.57 -2.82 -1.24
CA VAL A 91 3.88 -2.35 -1.70
C VAL A 91 4.88 -2.55 -0.57
N PHE A 92 5.74 -3.53 -0.71
CA PHE A 92 6.76 -3.86 0.29
C PHE A 92 8.02 -3.01 0.09
N GLN A 93 8.71 -2.69 1.17
CA GLN A 93 10.03 -2.07 1.12
C GLN A 93 11.04 -2.90 0.29
N ARG A 94 11.01 -4.23 0.44
CA ARG A 94 11.62 -5.17 -0.51
C ARG A 94 10.56 -5.56 -1.51
N LEU A 95 10.74 -5.23 -2.78
CA LEU A 95 9.71 -5.25 -3.81
C LEU A 95 9.00 -6.59 -4.01
N ASN A 96 9.65 -7.69 -3.61
CA ASN A 96 9.11 -9.06 -3.66
C ASN A 96 8.55 -9.41 -5.06
N LEU A 97 9.21 -8.93 -6.13
CA LEU A 97 8.90 -9.35 -7.48
C LEU A 97 9.35 -10.81 -7.69
N VAL A 98 8.56 -11.55 -8.43
CA VAL A 98 8.89 -12.93 -8.80
C VAL A 98 9.89 -12.86 -9.97
N ALA A 99 11.16 -13.20 -9.72
CA ALA A 99 12.25 -13.05 -10.69
C ALA A 99 12.03 -13.87 -11.97
N ALA A 100 11.35 -15.03 -11.87
CA ALA A 100 11.02 -15.90 -13.01
C ALA A 100 9.81 -15.42 -13.84
N MET A 101 9.19 -14.29 -13.48
CA MET A 101 8.05 -13.71 -14.18
C MET A 101 8.44 -12.35 -14.77
N THR A 102 7.93 -12.05 -15.95
CA THR A 102 8.06 -10.74 -16.58
C THR A 102 7.31 -9.66 -15.79
N ALA A 103 7.53 -8.39 -16.12
CA ALA A 103 6.85 -7.26 -15.48
C ALA A 103 5.32 -7.42 -15.55
N ILE A 104 4.78 -7.75 -16.73
CA ILE A 104 3.33 -7.91 -16.87
C ILE A 104 2.79 -9.12 -16.13
N GLU A 105 3.53 -10.24 -16.10
CA GLU A 105 3.13 -11.45 -15.36
C GLU A 105 3.14 -11.22 -13.85
N ASN A 106 4.12 -10.48 -13.32
CA ASN A 106 4.12 -10.06 -11.92
C ASN A 106 2.84 -9.29 -11.55
N VAL A 107 2.37 -8.41 -12.44
CA VAL A 107 1.16 -7.61 -12.21
C VAL A 107 -0.12 -8.41 -12.48
N MET A 108 -0.10 -9.38 -13.38
CA MET A 108 -1.23 -10.30 -13.64
C MET A 108 -1.47 -11.27 -12.46
N LEU A 109 -0.40 -11.67 -11.76
CA LEU A 109 -0.42 -12.75 -10.79
C LEU A 109 -1.58 -12.67 -9.77
N PRO A 110 -1.84 -11.57 -9.07
CA PRO A 110 -2.94 -11.52 -8.12
C PRO A 110 -4.33 -11.69 -8.77
N LEU A 111 -4.50 -11.27 -10.02
CA LEU A 111 -5.75 -11.44 -10.77
C LEU A 111 -5.96 -12.90 -11.20
N GLU A 112 -4.90 -13.56 -11.65
CA GLU A 112 -4.94 -14.97 -12.06
C GLU A 112 -5.19 -15.89 -10.86
N LEU A 113 -4.56 -15.62 -9.73
CA LEU A 113 -4.82 -16.32 -8.48
C LEU A 113 -6.27 -16.16 -7.99
N ASP A 114 -6.95 -15.08 -8.40
CA ASP A 114 -8.37 -14.85 -8.12
C ASP A 114 -9.29 -15.40 -9.22
N GLY A 115 -8.73 -16.12 -10.21
CA GLY A 115 -9.48 -16.80 -11.26
C GLY A 115 -9.84 -15.92 -12.45
N ALA A 116 -9.23 -14.76 -12.63
CA ALA A 116 -9.47 -13.91 -13.79
C ALA A 116 -8.96 -14.60 -15.08
N PRO A 117 -9.73 -14.57 -16.19
CA PRO A 117 -9.25 -15.07 -17.46
C PRO A 117 -7.97 -14.35 -17.92
N PRO A 118 -6.96 -15.04 -18.50
CA PRO A 118 -5.65 -14.46 -18.83
C PRO A 118 -5.73 -13.19 -19.69
N ARG A 119 -6.65 -13.13 -20.65
CA ARG A 119 -6.86 -11.93 -21.49
C ARG A 119 -7.30 -10.72 -20.66
N ARG A 120 -8.21 -10.92 -19.69
CA ARG A 120 -8.70 -9.86 -18.80
C ARG A 120 -7.62 -9.45 -17.81
N ALA A 121 -6.91 -10.42 -17.24
CA ALA A 121 -5.78 -10.15 -16.33
C ALA A 121 -4.71 -9.31 -17.03
N ARG A 122 -4.31 -9.68 -18.26
CA ARG A 122 -3.31 -8.96 -19.05
C ARG A 122 -3.75 -7.52 -19.36
N ALA A 123 -5.00 -7.30 -19.75
CA ALA A 123 -5.50 -5.96 -20.05
C ALA A 123 -5.49 -5.05 -18.80
N LYS A 124 -5.95 -5.56 -17.64
CA LYS A 124 -5.91 -4.83 -16.36
C LYS A 124 -4.45 -4.57 -15.92
N ALA A 125 -3.57 -5.55 -16.07
CA ALA A 125 -2.16 -5.42 -15.73
C ALA A 125 -1.44 -4.37 -16.60
N ALA A 126 -1.70 -4.36 -17.91
CA ALA A 126 -1.15 -3.34 -18.81
C ALA A 126 -1.62 -1.93 -18.43
N ALA A 127 -2.90 -1.76 -18.11
CA ALA A 127 -3.43 -0.47 -17.64
C ALA A 127 -2.78 -0.03 -16.32
N ALA A 128 -2.58 -0.94 -15.36
CA ALA A 128 -1.91 -0.63 -14.10
C ALA A 128 -0.42 -0.27 -14.30
N LEU A 129 0.27 -0.93 -15.23
CA LEU A 129 1.65 -0.58 -15.59
C LEU A 129 1.73 0.80 -16.27
N ALA A 130 0.80 1.10 -17.17
CA ALA A 130 0.71 2.43 -17.79
C ALA A 130 0.46 3.53 -16.76
N ALA A 131 -0.40 3.29 -15.77
CA ALA A 131 -0.68 4.25 -14.69
C ALA A 131 0.57 4.62 -13.87
N VAL A 132 1.56 3.73 -13.79
CA VAL A 132 2.85 4.00 -13.14
C VAL A 132 3.95 4.39 -14.16
N GLY A 133 3.60 4.74 -15.39
CA GLY A 133 4.53 5.18 -16.43
C GLY A 133 5.42 4.07 -17.00
N ILE A 134 4.89 2.84 -17.10
CA ILE A 134 5.55 1.71 -17.76
C ILE A 134 4.71 1.26 -18.95
N ASP A 135 4.94 1.91 -20.12
CA ASP A 135 4.22 1.60 -21.36
C ASP A 135 4.98 0.62 -22.26
N GLN A 136 6.29 0.46 -22.03
CA GLN A 136 7.16 -0.38 -22.84
C GLN A 136 7.92 -1.38 -21.97
N GLY A 137 8.41 -2.44 -22.59
CA GLY A 137 9.19 -3.45 -21.89
C GLY A 137 8.39 -4.34 -20.95
N LEU A 138 7.08 -4.50 -21.19
CA LEU A 138 6.18 -5.28 -20.33
C LEU A 138 6.60 -6.75 -20.18
N ASN A 139 7.34 -7.27 -21.14
CA ASN A 139 7.85 -8.66 -21.15
C ASN A 139 9.31 -8.77 -20.65
N ARG A 140 9.90 -7.71 -20.06
CA ARG A 140 11.20 -7.78 -19.41
C ARG A 140 11.08 -8.42 -18.03
N TYR A 141 12.13 -9.13 -17.63
CA TYR A 141 12.24 -9.69 -16.30
C TYR A 141 12.70 -8.61 -15.29
N PRO A 142 12.45 -8.81 -13.99
CA PRO A 142 12.89 -7.87 -12.97
C PRO A 142 14.38 -7.51 -13.04
N ASP A 143 15.24 -8.47 -13.34
CA ASP A 143 16.70 -8.26 -13.43
C ASP A 143 17.12 -7.45 -14.68
N ASP A 144 16.24 -7.31 -15.68
CA ASP A 144 16.48 -6.57 -16.92
C ASP A 144 16.01 -5.10 -16.85
N VAL A 145 15.51 -4.66 -15.69
CA VAL A 145 14.96 -3.31 -15.50
C VAL A 145 15.62 -2.60 -14.32
N SER A 146 15.59 -1.26 -14.34
CA SER A 146 16.17 -0.46 -13.25
C SER A 146 15.40 -0.65 -11.93
N GLY A 147 16.03 -0.36 -10.78
CA GLY A 147 15.38 -0.41 -9.47
C GLY A 147 14.13 0.46 -9.40
N GLY A 148 14.15 1.65 -10.00
CA GLY A 148 12.96 2.50 -10.09
C GLY A 148 11.84 1.89 -10.97
N GLN A 149 12.19 1.15 -12.03
CA GLN A 149 11.20 0.40 -12.80
C GLN A 149 10.64 -0.78 -12.01
N GLN A 150 11.49 -1.52 -11.28
CA GLN A 150 11.04 -2.59 -10.39
C GLN A 150 10.06 -2.06 -9.33
N GLN A 151 10.36 -0.91 -8.73
CA GLN A 151 9.47 -0.24 -7.77
C GLN A 151 8.10 0.05 -8.39
N ARG A 152 8.07 0.64 -9.58
CA ARG A 152 6.81 0.95 -10.29
C ARG A 152 6.04 -0.33 -10.67
N ILE A 153 6.71 -1.41 -11.05
CA ILE A 153 6.08 -2.71 -11.28
C ILE A 153 5.44 -3.24 -10.00
N ALA A 154 6.12 -3.14 -8.85
CA ALA A 154 5.57 -3.57 -7.56
C ALA A 154 4.34 -2.74 -7.17
N ILE A 155 4.33 -1.44 -7.44
CA ILE A 155 3.18 -0.55 -7.22
C ILE A 155 2.03 -0.94 -8.15
N ALA A 156 2.28 -1.15 -9.45
CA ALA A 156 1.27 -1.60 -10.40
C ALA A 156 0.63 -2.92 -9.94
N ARG A 157 1.42 -3.88 -9.43
CA ARG A 157 0.93 -5.13 -8.87
C ARG A 157 0.04 -4.91 -7.64
N ALA A 158 0.36 -3.92 -6.83
CA ALA A 158 -0.43 -3.62 -5.63
C ALA A 158 -1.77 -2.95 -5.95
N ILE A 159 -1.84 -2.09 -6.97
CA ILE A 159 -3.05 -1.36 -7.34
C ILE A 159 -3.93 -2.09 -8.37
N VAL A 160 -3.43 -3.17 -9.00
CA VAL A 160 -4.18 -3.90 -10.00
C VAL A 160 -5.44 -4.54 -9.41
N GLY A 161 -6.59 -4.35 -10.06
CA GLY A 161 -7.87 -4.86 -9.58
C GLY A 161 -8.62 -3.85 -8.71
N GLU A 162 -9.64 -4.35 -8.01
CA GLU A 162 -10.52 -3.53 -7.16
C GLU A 162 -10.08 -3.66 -5.70
N ARG A 163 -9.00 -2.99 -5.33
CA ARG A 163 -8.45 -3.03 -3.98
C ARG A 163 -9.21 -2.10 -3.06
N ARG A 164 -9.62 -2.59 -1.89
CA ARG A 164 -10.26 -1.78 -0.85
C ARG A 164 -9.25 -1.14 0.10
N LEU A 165 -8.08 -1.77 0.25
CA LEU A 165 -6.98 -1.31 1.10
C LEU A 165 -5.66 -1.39 0.34
N LEU A 166 -4.88 -0.32 0.36
CA LEU A 166 -3.50 -0.29 -0.11
C LEU A 166 -2.57 0.01 1.08
N LEU A 167 -1.61 -0.87 1.29
CA LEU A 167 -0.57 -0.75 2.32
C LEU A 167 0.78 -0.56 1.62
N ALA A 168 1.40 0.59 1.80
CA ALA A 168 2.63 0.95 1.11
C ALA A 168 3.75 1.27 2.11
N ASP A 169 4.80 0.47 2.11
CA ASP A 169 5.98 0.63 2.96
C ASP A 169 7.13 1.25 2.16
N GLU A 170 7.38 2.54 2.36
CA GLU A 170 8.42 3.34 1.69
C GLU A 170 8.39 3.20 0.15
N PRO A 171 7.24 3.43 -0.53
CA PRO A 171 7.06 3.12 -1.95
C PRO A 171 7.92 3.97 -2.90
N THR A 172 8.56 5.01 -2.40
CA THR A 172 9.38 5.96 -3.19
C THR A 172 10.88 5.82 -2.95
N GLY A 173 11.31 4.94 -2.05
CA GLY A 173 12.70 4.86 -1.60
C GLY A 173 13.75 4.56 -2.69
N SER A 174 13.35 4.03 -3.84
CA SER A 174 14.24 3.74 -4.99
C SER A 174 13.96 4.63 -6.20
N LEU A 175 13.12 5.67 -6.05
CA LEU A 175 12.69 6.56 -7.14
C LEU A 175 13.41 7.91 -7.07
N ASP A 176 13.64 8.51 -8.23
CA ASP A 176 13.95 9.94 -8.31
C ASP A 176 12.74 10.78 -7.89
N SER A 177 12.98 12.06 -7.55
CA SER A 177 11.96 12.93 -6.99
C SER A 177 10.73 13.10 -7.91
N ILE A 178 10.93 13.24 -9.22
CA ILE A 178 9.83 13.46 -10.18
C ILE A 178 8.95 12.21 -10.27
N THR A 179 9.58 11.05 -10.39
CA THR A 179 8.87 9.76 -10.42
C THR A 179 8.21 9.47 -9.08
N GLY A 180 8.86 9.80 -7.95
CA GLY A 180 8.31 9.65 -6.62
C GLY A 180 7.05 10.49 -6.41
N ASP A 181 7.08 11.75 -6.81
CA ASP A 181 5.95 12.66 -6.73
C ASP A 181 4.75 12.14 -7.55
N ALA A 182 4.97 11.69 -8.79
CA ALA A 182 3.92 11.11 -9.62
C ALA A 182 3.31 9.83 -9.02
N VAL A 183 4.12 9.00 -8.35
CA VAL A 183 3.62 7.81 -7.64
C VAL A 183 2.77 8.21 -6.44
N ILE A 184 3.19 9.18 -5.64
CA ILE A 184 2.40 9.62 -4.48
C ILE A 184 1.09 10.26 -4.94
N GLU A 185 1.10 11.07 -5.99
CA GLU A 185 -0.11 11.64 -6.60
C GLU A 185 -1.09 10.53 -7.03
N LEU A 186 -0.59 9.48 -7.70
CA LEU A 186 -1.40 8.32 -8.04
C LEU A 186 -2.00 7.66 -6.80
N LEU A 187 -1.20 7.40 -5.76
CA LEU A 187 -1.69 6.78 -4.53
C LEU A 187 -2.72 7.66 -3.81
N ALA A 188 -2.52 8.99 -3.80
CA ALA A 188 -3.44 9.96 -3.21
C ALA A 188 -4.76 10.09 -3.97
N SER A 189 -4.79 9.75 -5.26
CA SER A 189 -6.03 9.75 -6.05
C SER A 189 -6.92 8.52 -5.80
N LEU A 190 -6.37 7.42 -5.28
CA LEU A 190 -7.10 6.16 -5.11
C LEU A 190 -8.32 6.25 -4.18
N PRO A 191 -8.29 7.00 -3.06
CA PRO A 191 -9.46 7.21 -2.21
C PRO A 191 -10.65 7.80 -2.96
N GLU A 192 -10.43 8.83 -3.76
CA GLU A 192 -11.48 9.52 -4.51
C GLU A 192 -11.97 8.73 -5.71
N VAL A 193 -11.05 8.12 -6.48
CA VAL A 193 -11.39 7.43 -7.74
C VAL A 193 -11.96 6.03 -7.51
N ALA A 194 -11.45 5.31 -6.51
CA ALA A 194 -11.77 3.90 -6.29
C ALA A 194 -12.32 3.60 -4.89
N GLY A 195 -12.41 4.57 -3.99
CA GLY A 195 -12.81 4.35 -2.59
C GLY A 195 -11.79 3.51 -1.81
N THR A 196 -10.57 3.39 -2.30
CA THR A 196 -9.52 2.58 -1.67
C THR A 196 -8.96 3.30 -0.46
N ALA A 197 -8.96 2.67 0.71
CA ALA A 197 -8.22 3.17 1.85
C ALA A 197 -6.71 3.00 1.61
N VAL A 198 -5.91 4.00 1.94
CA VAL A 198 -4.45 3.97 1.73
C VAL A 198 -3.73 4.19 3.05
N VAL A 199 -2.79 3.32 3.39
CA VAL A 199 -1.86 3.52 4.51
C VAL A 199 -0.44 3.58 3.95
N LEU A 200 0.14 4.75 4.00
CA LEU A 200 1.49 5.04 3.52
C LEU A 200 2.46 5.15 4.69
N VAL A 201 3.45 4.28 4.75
CA VAL A 201 4.62 4.48 5.59
C VAL A 201 5.66 5.27 4.82
N THR A 202 6.08 6.39 5.36
CA THR A 202 7.15 7.21 4.77
C THR A 202 7.90 8.01 5.84
N HIS A 203 9.17 8.23 5.59
CA HIS A 203 9.99 9.15 6.38
C HIS A 203 10.06 10.56 5.77
N GLU A 204 9.52 10.76 4.55
CA GLU A 204 9.51 12.04 3.86
C GLU A 204 8.29 12.90 4.25
N PRO A 205 8.49 14.05 4.94
CA PRO A 205 7.38 14.90 5.39
C PRO A 205 6.50 15.40 4.24
N ARG A 206 7.10 15.66 3.07
CA ARG A 206 6.38 16.14 1.87
C ARG A 206 5.33 15.13 1.39
N TYR A 207 5.60 13.84 1.50
CA TYR A 207 4.64 12.80 1.11
C TYR A 207 3.56 12.57 2.16
N ALA A 208 3.90 12.76 3.44
CA ALA A 208 2.91 12.68 4.51
C ALA A 208 1.86 13.80 4.43
N SER A 209 2.17 14.95 3.81
CA SER A 209 1.23 16.06 3.63
C SER A 209 0.10 15.80 2.61
N TRP A 210 0.21 14.75 1.80
CA TRP A 210 -0.84 14.32 0.88
C TRP A 210 -1.95 13.52 1.57
N ALA A 211 -1.69 13.01 2.77
CA ALA A 211 -2.65 12.20 3.51
C ALA A 211 -3.73 13.08 4.16
N ASP A 212 -4.88 12.49 4.48
CA ASP A 212 -5.92 13.15 5.29
C ASP A 212 -5.50 13.27 6.74
N ARG A 213 -4.69 12.31 7.21
CA ARG A 213 -4.23 12.21 8.59
C ARG A 213 -2.82 11.63 8.67
N VAL A 214 -2.03 12.15 9.61
CA VAL A 214 -0.69 11.65 9.92
C VAL A 214 -0.69 11.00 11.28
N VAL A 215 -0.18 9.75 11.34
CA VAL A 215 0.03 8.98 12.57
C VAL A 215 1.51 8.91 12.86
N SER A 216 1.92 9.35 14.02
CA SER A 216 3.31 9.32 14.49
C SER A 216 3.53 8.11 15.40
N LEU A 217 4.42 7.21 14.99
CA LEU A 217 4.79 6.01 15.73
C LEU A 217 6.20 6.18 16.33
N ARG A 218 6.36 5.86 17.61
CA ARG A 218 7.65 5.84 18.30
C ARG A 218 7.69 4.65 19.27
N ASP A 219 8.76 3.86 19.19
CA ASP A 219 9.01 2.71 20.09
C ASP A 219 7.80 1.78 20.24
N GLY A 220 7.13 1.50 19.12
CA GLY A 220 5.96 0.62 19.08
C GLY A 220 4.65 1.25 19.52
N VAL A 221 4.62 2.54 19.88
CA VAL A 221 3.43 3.23 20.38
C VAL A 221 3.02 4.37 19.45
N VAL A 222 1.73 4.56 19.25
CA VAL A 222 1.20 5.76 18.59
C VAL A 222 1.27 6.93 19.55
N VAL A 223 2.11 7.92 19.23
CA VAL A 223 2.33 9.10 20.08
C VAL A 223 1.52 10.32 19.65
N ASP A 224 1.07 10.35 18.41
CA ASP A 224 0.28 11.46 17.87
C ASP A 224 -0.55 11.03 16.66
N GLN A 225 -1.74 11.61 16.51
CA GLN A 225 -2.61 11.45 15.34
C GLN A 225 -3.22 12.82 15.04
N THR A 226 -2.71 13.47 14.00
CA THR A 226 -3.18 14.79 13.59
C THR A 226 -3.73 14.78 12.18
N PRO A 227 -4.78 15.59 11.87
CA PRO A 227 -5.12 15.87 10.49
C PRO A 227 -3.87 16.35 9.75
N ALA A 228 -3.63 15.85 8.54
CA ALA A 228 -2.50 16.36 7.76
C ALA A 228 -2.72 17.85 7.47
N PRO A 229 -1.67 18.68 7.53
CA PRO A 229 -1.75 20.02 7.02
C PRO A 229 -2.02 19.89 5.50
N ARG A 230 -3.28 20.10 5.08
CA ARG A 230 -3.59 20.15 3.65
C ARG A 230 -2.72 21.25 3.05
N GLY A 231 -1.65 20.87 2.37
CA GLY A 231 -0.90 21.81 1.56
C GLY A 231 -1.86 22.38 0.53
N ASP A 232 -1.87 23.72 0.37
CA ASP A 232 -2.55 24.41 -0.72
C ASP A 232 -1.87 24.05 -2.07
N THR A 233 -1.90 22.77 -2.42
CA THR A 233 -1.46 22.30 -3.71
C THR A 233 -2.69 22.31 -4.59
N GLU A 234 -2.98 23.48 -5.18
CA GLU A 234 -3.85 23.55 -6.35
C GLU A 234 -3.35 22.52 -7.35
N LEU A 235 -4.19 21.52 -7.63
CA LEU A 235 -3.98 20.60 -8.75
C LEU A 235 -3.80 21.47 -10.00
N PRO A 236 -2.73 21.32 -10.79
CA PRO A 236 -2.62 22.02 -12.07
C PRO A 236 -3.83 21.62 -12.91
N ALA A 237 -4.70 22.58 -13.21
CA ALA A 237 -5.88 22.40 -14.04
C ALA A 237 -5.47 21.67 -15.31
N THR A 238 -6.04 20.50 -15.55
CA THR A 238 -5.89 19.75 -16.79
C THR A 238 -6.17 20.68 -17.96
N ALA A 239 -5.13 20.96 -18.75
CA ALA A 239 -5.25 21.75 -19.98
C ALA A 239 -6.22 21.02 -20.93
N SER A 240 -7.43 21.54 -21.01
CA SER A 240 -8.41 21.15 -22.02
C SER A 240 -7.84 21.53 -23.38
N THR A 241 -7.22 20.58 -24.05
CA THR A 241 -6.84 20.74 -25.47
C THR A 241 -8.11 20.68 -26.29
N THR A 242 -8.66 21.87 -26.59
CA THR A 242 -9.71 22.06 -27.58
C THR A 242 -9.11 21.75 -28.95
N VAL A 243 -9.36 20.58 -29.48
CA VAL A 243 -9.08 20.25 -30.88
C VAL A 243 -10.13 20.98 -31.73
N THR A 244 -9.72 22.12 -32.33
CA THR A 244 -10.50 22.81 -33.36
C THR A 244 -10.31 22.05 -34.67
N ALA A 245 -11.38 21.41 -35.13
CA ALA A 245 -11.46 20.84 -36.48
C ALA A 245 -11.41 21.96 -37.53
N ARG A 246 -10.53 21.82 -38.50
CA ARG A 246 -10.61 22.37 -39.84
C ARG A 246 -10.30 21.32 -40.89
#